data_97bcee35dadbf530292d4906e7624481
#
_entry.id   97bcee35dadbf530292d4906e7624481
#
_cell.length_a   1.000
_cell.length_b   1.000
_cell.length_c   1.000
_cell.angle_alpha   90.00
_cell.angle_beta   90.00
_cell.angle_gamma   90.00
#
_symmetry.space_group_name_H-M   'P 1'
#
loop_
_entity.id
_entity.type
_entity.pdbx_description
1 polymer ?
#
loop_
_entity_poly.entity_id
_entity_poly.type
_entity_poly.pdbx_seq_one_letter_code
_entity_poly.pdbx_strand_id
1 'polypeptide(L)'
;MEKLRIILTEECNLACRYCRRTGNAAQAERSSVLAAAKGAERVELAGGEPLLWPDVCGLVRELKSQPGTDWVGLTTNGTRLAPLVPELAKAGLDGVNLHLDTCNAFDFAAITGREQVMNDILNGLWAAVAHGIPVTISSVLLPETLPQISVMAGLAKQYELTVRFVSLPGMSPGREEALSVLSRYIKHLEPDGEVWRSNELRGCITFGCEIPGAFGMEGCETVSFGEEKREGQP
;
A
#
# COMPACT_ATOMS: atom_id res chain seq x y z
N MET A 1 13.39 -10.82 13.99
CA MET A 1 12.02 -10.53 13.48
C MET A 1 12.02 -10.77 12.00
N GLU A 2 11.39 -11.84 11.54
CA GLU A 2 11.31 -12.15 10.13
C GLU A 2 10.12 -11.43 9.52
N LYS A 3 10.39 -10.56 8.55
CA LYS A 3 9.38 -9.79 7.83
C LYS A 3 9.24 -10.37 6.44
N LEU A 4 8.03 -10.74 6.07
CA LEU A 4 7.73 -11.38 4.80
C LEU A 4 6.68 -10.61 4.03
N ARG A 5 6.97 -10.31 2.77
CA ARG A 5 5.98 -9.83 1.80
C ARG A 5 5.60 -10.96 0.87
N ILE A 6 4.31 -11.22 0.73
CA ILE A 6 3.79 -12.29 -0.13
C ILE A 6 3.01 -11.68 -1.28
N ILE A 7 3.41 -12.02 -2.50
CA ILE A 7 2.72 -11.64 -3.72
C ILE A 7 1.66 -12.71 -4.02
N LEU A 8 0.39 -12.39 -3.75
CA LEU A 8 -0.72 -13.32 -3.92
C LEU A 8 -1.10 -13.54 -5.39
N THR A 9 -0.99 -12.49 -6.20
CA THR A 9 -1.32 -12.52 -7.62
C THR A 9 -0.62 -11.37 -8.35
N GLU A 10 -0.33 -11.55 -9.61
CA GLU A 10 0.09 -10.44 -10.48
C GLU A 10 -1.08 -9.77 -11.21
N GLU A 11 -2.28 -10.35 -11.12
CA GLU A 11 -3.50 -9.74 -11.66
C GLU A 11 -3.81 -8.42 -10.93
N CYS A 12 -4.23 -7.40 -11.69
CA CYS A 12 -4.70 -6.15 -11.13
C CYS A 12 -5.76 -5.53 -12.03
N ASN A 13 -6.72 -4.90 -11.42
CA ASN A 13 -7.78 -4.17 -12.10
C ASN A 13 -7.43 -2.71 -12.43
N LEU A 14 -6.20 -2.25 -12.13
CA LEU A 14 -5.62 -0.98 -12.58
C LEU A 14 -4.44 -1.21 -13.52
N ALA A 15 -4.11 -0.19 -14.32
CA ALA A 15 -3.00 -0.20 -15.29
C ALA A 15 -2.07 1.02 -15.06
N CYS A 16 -1.60 1.21 -13.81
CA CYS A 16 -0.78 2.36 -13.46
C CYS A 16 0.45 2.44 -14.36
N ARG A 17 0.67 3.59 -15.01
CA ARG A 17 1.70 3.80 -16.05
C ARG A 17 3.14 3.59 -15.59
N TYR A 18 3.41 3.70 -14.29
CA TYR A 18 4.73 3.45 -13.70
C TYR A 18 4.90 2.00 -13.21
N CYS A 19 3.83 1.20 -13.24
CA CYS A 19 3.86 -0.17 -12.74
C CYS A 19 4.58 -1.10 -13.72
N ARG A 20 5.56 -1.85 -13.23
CA ARG A 20 6.40 -2.76 -14.02
C ARG A 20 5.95 -4.22 -13.97
N ARG A 21 4.68 -4.47 -13.66
CA ARG A 21 4.18 -5.85 -13.57
C ARG A 21 4.19 -6.55 -14.93
N THR A 22 4.45 -7.84 -14.91
CA THR A 22 4.50 -8.69 -16.13
C THR A 22 3.12 -9.02 -16.67
N GLY A 23 2.06 -8.82 -15.88
CA GLY A 23 0.67 -9.09 -16.27
C GLY A 23 0.32 -10.59 -16.32
N ASN A 24 1.19 -11.48 -15.86
CA ASN A 24 0.88 -12.89 -15.73
C ASN A 24 -0.22 -13.09 -14.69
N ALA A 25 -1.25 -13.87 -15.03
CA ALA A 25 -2.36 -14.19 -14.13
C ALA A 25 -2.01 -15.26 -13.08
N ALA A 26 -0.73 -15.46 -12.78
CA ALA A 26 -0.31 -16.43 -11.78
C ALA A 26 -0.86 -16.01 -10.41
N GLN A 27 -1.53 -16.96 -9.75
CA GLN A 27 -2.05 -16.81 -8.40
C GLN A 27 -1.34 -17.78 -7.47
N ALA A 28 -1.03 -17.31 -6.26
CA ALA A 28 -0.47 -18.15 -5.21
C ALA A 28 -1.48 -19.19 -4.73
N GLU A 29 -1.05 -20.41 -4.54
CA GLU A 29 -1.85 -21.44 -3.86
C GLU A 29 -1.89 -21.14 -2.36
N ARG A 30 -3.06 -21.24 -1.75
CA ARG A 30 -3.26 -20.95 -0.31
C ARG A 30 -2.28 -21.74 0.59
N SER A 31 -2.10 -23.01 0.31
CA SER A 31 -1.18 -23.88 1.06
C SER A 31 0.27 -23.42 0.97
N SER A 32 0.69 -22.95 -0.20
CA SER A 32 2.03 -22.40 -0.43
C SER A 32 2.25 -21.09 0.31
N VAL A 33 1.23 -20.21 0.33
CA VAL A 33 1.25 -18.95 1.11
C VAL A 33 1.43 -19.25 2.60
N LEU A 34 0.62 -20.14 3.15
CA LEU A 34 0.67 -20.51 4.57
C LEU A 34 2.00 -21.20 4.94
N ALA A 35 2.55 -22.02 4.04
CA ALA A 35 3.84 -22.65 4.25
C ALA A 35 4.99 -21.63 4.24
N ALA A 36 4.97 -20.67 3.31
CA ALA A 36 5.97 -19.61 3.23
C ALA A 36 5.92 -18.67 4.46
N ALA A 37 4.74 -18.39 4.97
CA ALA A 37 4.56 -17.52 6.13
C ALA A 37 4.94 -18.17 7.47
N LYS A 38 5.25 -19.48 7.49
CA LYS A 38 5.55 -20.20 8.72
C LYS A 38 6.81 -19.66 9.41
N GLY A 39 6.64 -19.12 10.62
CA GLY A 39 7.72 -18.52 11.40
C GLY A 39 7.94 -17.03 11.14
N ALA A 40 7.25 -16.45 10.16
CA ALA A 40 7.29 -15.02 9.93
C ALA A 40 6.48 -14.28 11.01
N GLU A 41 7.13 -13.32 11.67
CA GLU A 41 6.49 -12.49 12.68
C GLU A 41 5.55 -11.44 12.06
N ARG A 42 5.95 -10.92 10.89
CA ARG A 42 5.16 -9.92 10.17
C ARG A 42 4.97 -10.35 8.71
N VAL A 43 3.72 -10.41 8.28
CA VAL A 43 3.34 -10.79 6.91
C VAL A 43 2.61 -9.65 6.24
N GLU A 44 3.08 -9.21 5.08
CA GLU A 44 2.37 -8.26 4.24
C GLU A 44 1.86 -8.98 2.99
N LEU A 45 0.56 -8.95 2.78
CA LEU A 45 -0.10 -9.45 1.58
C LEU A 45 -0.12 -8.34 0.51
N ALA A 46 0.44 -8.64 -0.64
CA ALA A 46 0.59 -7.71 -1.75
C ALA A 46 0.40 -8.42 -3.10
N GLY A 47 0.74 -7.73 -4.18
CA GLY A 47 0.71 -8.29 -5.53
C GLY A 47 0.35 -7.27 -6.57
N GLY A 48 -0.37 -7.68 -7.59
CA GLY A 48 -1.11 -6.81 -8.46
C GLY A 48 -2.20 -6.09 -7.66
N GLU A 49 -3.31 -6.78 -7.45
CA GLU A 49 -4.32 -6.37 -6.49
C GLU A 49 -4.74 -7.59 -5.64
N PRO A 50 -4.29 -7.68 -4.39
CA PRO A 50 -4.53 -8.84 -3.54
C PRO A 50 -6.02 -9.07 -3.23
N LEU A 51 -6.88 -8.04 -3.32
CA LEU A 51 -8.32 -8.19 -3.15
C LEU A 51 -9.02 -8.84 -4.35
N LEU A 52 -8.29 -9.18 -5.42
CA LEU A 52 -8.77 -10.06 -6.49
C LEU A 52 -8.53 -11.54 -6.17
N TRP A 53 -7.62 -11.82 -5.23
CA TRP A 53 -7.34 -13.18 -4.82
C TRP A 53 -8.52 -13.79 -4.03
N PRO A 54 -8.91 -15.04 -4.30
CA PRO A 54 -10.09 -15.64 -3.68
C PRO A 54 -9.96 -15.76 -2.17
N ASP A 55 -11.00 -15.33 -1.43
CA ASP A 55 -11.10 -15.45 0.03
C ASP A 55 -9.88 -14.93 0.82
N VAL A 56 -9.43 -13.73 0.48
CA VAL A 56 -8.34 -13.07 1.21
C VAL A 56 -8.64 -12.91 2.71
N CYS A 57 -9.90 -12.73 3.08
CA CYS A 57 -10.32 -12.62 4.49
C CYS A 57 -10.07 -13.92 5.27
N GLY A 58 -10.36 -15.07 4.64
CA GLY A 58 -10.03 -16.38 5.21
C GLY A 58 -8.52 -16.56 5.37
N LEU A 59 -7.74 -16.15 4.36
CA LEU A 59 -6.27 -16.20 4.43
C LEU A 59 -5.73 -15.36 5.59
N VAL A 60 -6.20 -14.12 5.76
CA VAL A 60 -5.78 -13.26 6.89
C VAL A 60 -6.05 -13.97 8.23
N ARG A 61 -7.24 -14.57 8.40
CA ARG A 61 -7.60 -15.30 9.62
C ARG A 61 -6.68 -16.49 9.87
N GLU A 62 -6.33 -17.24 8.85
CA GLU A 62 -5.42 -18.39 8.97
C GLU A 62 -4.00 -17.93 9.32
N LEU A 63 -3.49 -16.88 8.68
CA LEU A 63 -2.17 -16.29 8.99
C LEU A 63 -2.12 -15.79 10.44
N LYS A 64 -3.15 -15.08 10.90
CA LYS A 64 -3.25 -14.62 12.30
C LYS A 64 -3.34 -15.76 13.31
N SER A 65 -3.74 -16.95 12.88
CA SER A 65 -3.80 -18.14 13.72
C SER A 65 -2.48 -18.92 13.75
N GLN A 66 -1.49 -18.57 12.92
CA GLN A 66 -0.19 -19.24 12.93
C GLN A 66 0.65 -18.81 14.14
N PRO A 67 1.30 -19.77 14.82
CA PRO A 67 2.21 -19.44 15.92
C PRO A 67 3.36 -18.57 15.43
N GLY A 68 3.57 -17.43 16.10
CA GLY A 68 4.66 -16.49 15.80
C GLY A 68 4.30 -15.40 14.80
N THR A 69 3.13 -15.43 14.18
CA THR A 69 2.66 -14.33 13.32
C THR A 69 1.89 -13.31 14.15
N ASP A 70 2.57 -12.22 14.48
CA ASP A 70 2.01 -11.16 15.32
C ASP A 70 1.27 -10.10 14.49
N TRP A 71 1.68 -9.90 13.22
CA TRP A 71 1.15 -8.84 12.38
C TRP A 71 0.88 -9.30 10.94
N VAL A 72 -0.32 -8.99 10.44
CA VAL A 72 -0.71 -9.21 9.04
C VAL A 72 -1.24 -7.92 8.45
N GLY A 73 -0.63 -7.44 7.39
CA GLY A 73 -1.03 -6.25 6.65
C GLY A 73 -1.40 -6.53 5.20
N LEU A 74 -2.03 -5.56 4.57
CA LEU A 74 -2.51 -5.63 3.19
C LEU A 74 -2.12 -4.38 2.41
N THR A 75 -1.41 -4.54 1.28
CA THR A 75 -1.19 -3.45 0.32
C THR A 75 -2.15 -3.59 -0.85
N THR A 76 -3.01 -2.59 -1.05
CA THR A 76 -4.11 -2.63 -2.02
C THR A 76 -4.30 -1.28 -2.72
N ASN A 77 -4.85 -1.30 -3.93
CA ASN A 77 -5.32 -0.10 -4.61
C ASN A 77 -6.70 0.39 -4.09
N GLY A 78 -7.33 -0.35 -3.20
CA GLY A 78 -8.55 0.03 -2.49
C GLY A 78 -9.86 -0.09 -3.27
N THR A 79 -9.84 -0.38 -4.56
CA THR A 79 -11.06 -0.43 -5.41
C THR A 79 -12.09 -1.46 -4.96
N ARG A 80 -11.65 -2.47 -4.21
CA ARG A 80 -12.52 -3.53 -3.65
C ARG A 80 -12.51 -3.59 -2.12
N LEU A 81 -11.92 -2.60 -1.47
CA LEU A 81 -11.68 -2.64 -0.03
C LEU A 81 -12.97 -2.49 0.80
N ALA A 82 -13.83 -1.51 0.44
CA ALA A 82 -15.00 -1.14 1.24
C ALA A 82 -15.88 -2.32 1.69
N PRO A 83 -16.33 -3.22 0.79
CA PRO A 83 -17.20 -4.33 1.19
C PRO A 83 -16.49 -5.40 2.02
N LEU A 84 -15.15 -5.48 1.97
CA LEU A 84 -14.36 -6.49 2.67
C LEU A 84 -13.89 -6.05 4.06
N VAL A 85 -13.88 -4.74 4.35
CA VAL A 85 -13.39 -4.19 5.62
C VAL A 85 -14.00 -4.87 6.86
N PRO A 86 -15.35 -5.09 6.96
CA PRO A 86 -15.90 -5.71 8.16
C PRO A 86 -15.36 -7.12 8.40
N GLU A 87 -15.13 -7.89 7.33
CA GLU A 87 -14.58 -9.24 7.43
C GLU A 87 -13.07 -9.24 7.69
N LEU A 88 -12.32 -8.35 7.06
CA LEU A 88 -10.89 -8.16 7.29
C LEU A 88 -10.61 -7.76 8.74
N ALA A 89 -11.41 -6.86 9.32
CA ALA A 89 -11.31 -6.48 10.73
C ALA A 89 -11.58 -7.68 11.66
N LYS A 90 -12.64 -8.47 11.39
CA LYS A 90 -12.92 -9.70 12.14
C LYS A 90 -11.84 -10.77 11.97
N ALA A 91 -11.18 -10.81 10.83
CA ALA A 91 -10.08 -11.74 10.57
C ALA A 91 -8.80 -11.35 11.31
N GLY A 92 -8.72 -10.13 11.86
CA GLY A 92 -7.58 -9.63 12.61
C GLY A 92 -6.53 -8.92 11.74
N LEU A 93 -6.94 -8.28 10.63
CA LEU A 93 -6.04 -7.48 9.81
C LEU A 93 -5.48 -6.30 10.63
N ASP A 94 -4.16 -6.17 10.71
CA ASP A 94 -3.49 -5.19 11.56
C ASP A 94 -3.20 -3.86 10.84
N GLY A 95 -3.30 -3.81 9.53
CA GLY A 95 -3.09 -2.57 8.79
C GLY A 95 -3.37 -2.67 7.29
N VAL A 96 -3.71 -1.53 6.71
CA VAL A 96 -3.90 -1.36 5.26
C VAL A 96 -2.92 -0.32 4.75
N ASN A 97 -2.13 -0.68 3.75
CA ASN A 97 -1.42 0.26 2.90
C ASN A 97 -2.25 0.52 1.64
N LEU A 98 -2.91 1.66 1.62
CA LEU A 98 -3.73 2.09 0.50
C LEU A 98 -2.88 2.85 -0.52
N HIS A 99 -2.80 2.34 -1.73
CA HIS A 99 -2.10 3.02 -2.82
C HIS A 99 -3.01 4.04 -3.48
N LEU A 100 -2.69 5.33 -3.32
CA LEU A 100 -3.48 6.45 -3.83
C LEU A 100 -2.56 7.63 -4.15
N ASP A 101 -2.36 7.94 -5.43
CA ASP A 101 -1.41 8.98 -5.88
C ASP A 101 -2.00 10.39 -5.89
N THR A 102 -3.31 10.48 -6.01
CA THR A 102 -4.05 11.76 -6.07
C THR A 102 -5.50 11.56 -5.67
N CYS A 103 -6.15 12.61 -5.15
CA CYS A 103 -7.60 12.66 -4.94
C CYS A 103 -8.34 13.32 -6.11
N ASN A 104 -7.64 13.75 -7.16
CA ASN A 104 -8.25 14.26 -8.38
C ASN A 104 -8.61 13.11 -9.32
N ALA A 105 -9.89 12.94 -9.61
CA ALA A 105 -10.39 11.83 -10.41
C ALA A 105 -9.85 11.81 -11.87
N PHE A 106 -9.60 12.98 -12.45
CA PHE A 106 -9.04 13.09 -13.80
C PHE A 106 -7.58 12.64 -13.82
N ASP A 107 -6.75 13.15 -12.91
CA ASP A 107 -5.34 12.75 -12.80
C ASP A 107 -5.23 11.27 -12.42
N PHE A 108 -6.11 10.79 -11.55
CA PHE A 108 -6.17 9.37 -11.18
C PHE A 108 -6.43 8.49 -12.41
N ALA A 109 -7.42 8.85 -13.23
CA ALA A 109 -7.73 8.11 -14.45
C ALA A 109 -6.55 8.12 -15.45
N ALA A 110 -5.86 9.26 -15.60
CA ALA A 110 -4.69 9.38 -16.45
C ALA A 110 -3.49 8.54 -15.95
N ILE A 111 -3.34 8.40 -14.64
CA ILE A 111 -2.26 7.60 -14.03
C ILE A 111 -2.57 6.10 -14.09
N THR A 112 -3.80 5.71 -13.78
CA THR A 112 -4.18 4.31 -13.53
C THR A 112 -4.88 3.62 -14.70
N GLY A 113 -5.27 4.37 -15.74
CA GLY A 113 -6.03 3.87 -16.86
C GLY A 113 -7.48 3.48 -16.51
N ARG A 114 -8.00 3.92 -15.35
CA ARG A 114 -9.36 3.61 -14.89
C ARG A 114 -10.12 4.84 -14.44
N GLU A 115 -11.29 5.02 -15.02
CA GLU A 115 -12.25 6.04 -14.61
C GLU A 115 -13.22 5.50 -13.55
N GLN A 116 -13.89 6.40 -12.84
CA GLN A 116 -15.05 6.15 -11.96
C GLN A 116 -14.80 5.22 -10.74
N VAL A 117 -13.55 4.93 -10.38
CA VAL A 117 -13.22 4.09 -9.21
C VAL A 117 -12.77 4.87 -7.98
N MET A 118 -12.60 6.19 -8.09
CA MET A 118 -12.14 7.03 -7.00
C MET A 118 -13.05 6.94 -5.76
N ASN A 119 -14.36 6.95 -5.96
CA ASN A 119 -15.32 6.85 -4.87
C ASN A 119 -15.22 5.51 -4.13
N ASP A 120 -14.97 4.41 -4.86
CA ASP A 120 -14.80 3.09 -4.24
C ASP A 120 -13.55 3.05 -3.35
N ILE A 121 -12.46 3.67 -3.81
CA ILE A 121 -11.20 3.76 -3.06
C ILE A 121 -11.41 4.61 -1.80
N LEU A 122 -12.03 5.77 -1.91
CA LEU A 122 -12.31 6.64 -0.77
C LEU A 122 -13.28 5.99 0.22
N ASN A 123 -14.30 5.28 -0.26
CA ASN A 123 -15.19 4.49 0.59
C ASN A 123 -14.42 3.38 1.32
N GLY A 124 -13.45 2.73 0.65
CA GLY A 124 -12.56 1.75 1.27
C GLY A 124 -11.69 2.36 2.38
N LEU A 125 -11.10 3.52 2.13
CA LEU A 125 -10.33 4.28 3.12
C LEU A 125 -11.17 4.57 4.36
N TRP A 126 -12.36 5.17 4.17
CA TRP A 126 -13.21 5.57 5.30
C TRP A 126 -13.79 4.37 6.05
N ALA A 127 -14.10 3.28 5.34
CA ALA A 127 -14.51 2.05 5.98
C ALA A 127 -13.41 1.49 6.88
N ALA A 128 -12.15 1.43 6.41
CA ALA A 128 -11.01 0.96 7.20
C ALA A 128 -10.81 1.82 8.46
N VAL A 129 -10.80 3.14 8.31
CA VAL A 129 -10.70 4.09 9.44
C VAL A 129 -11.84 3.89 10.44
N ALA A 130 -13.08 3.76 9.97
CA ALA A 130 -14.25 3.57 10.83
C ALA A 130 -14.23 2.24 11.61
N HIS A 131 -13.54 1.23 11.08
CA HIS A 131 -13.37 -0.07 11.76
C HIS A 131 -12.09 -0.14 12.60
N GLY A 132 -11.36 0.97 12.75
CA GLY A 132 -10.15 1.05 13.57
C GLY A 132 -8.95 0.32 12.97
N ILE A 133 -8.97 0.00 11.67
CA ILE A 133 -7.80 -0.56 10.99
C ILE A 133 -6.82 0.59 10.69
N PRO A 134 -5.58 0.52 11.18
CA PRO A 134 -4.54 1.51 10.84
C PRO A 134 -4.33 1.60 9.33
N VAL A 135 -4.31 2.83 8.79
CA VAL A 135 -4.12 3.06 7.36
C VAL A 135 -2.88 3.88 7.11
N THR A 136 -2.04 3.38 6.22
CA THR A 136 -1.00 4.15 5.53
C THR A 136 -1.46 4.41 4.11
N ILE A 137 -1.41 5.66 3.66
CA ILE A 137 -1.62 6.00 2.25
C ILE A 137 -0.25 6.11 1.60
N SER A 138 0.04 5.25 0.63
CA SER A 138 1.24 5.35 -0.21
C SER A 138 0.90 6.07 -1.50
N SER A 139 1.59 7.17 -1.77
CA SER A 139 1.39 8.04 -2.93
C SER A 139 2.71 8.18 -3.69
N VAL A 140 2.75 7.75 -4.94
CA VAL A 140 3.90 7.97 -5.82
C VAL A 140 3.96 9.45 -6.18
N LEU A 141 5.11 10.06 -5.94
CA LEU A 141 5.37 11.42 -6.40
C LEU A 141 5.55 11.42 -7.91
N LEU A 142 4.66 12.11 -8.60
CA LEU A 142 4.75 12.35 -10.03
C LEU A 142 4.79 13.85 -10.30
N PRO A 143 5.46 14.31 -11.37
CA PRO A 143 5.53 15.74 -11.66
C PRO A 143 4.16 16.42 -11.71
N GLU A 144 3.16 15.77 -12.27
CA GLU A 144 1.80 16.26 -12.38
C GLU A 144 1.01 16.23 -11.05
N THR A 145 1.33 15.34 -10.12
CA THR A 145 0.66 15.26 -8.81
C THR A 145 1.35 16.09 -7.73
N LEU A 146 2.60 16.50 -7.97
CA LEU A 146 3.37 17.30 -7.01
C LEU A 146 2.62 18.55 -6.49
N PRO A 147 1.90 19.33 -7.32
CA PRO A 147 1.12 20.47 -6.81
C PRO A 147 -0.02 20.08 -5.87
N GLN A 148 -0.45 18.82 -5.89
CA GLN A 148 -1.60 18.30 -5.12
C GLN A 148 -1.19 17.52 -3.87
N ILE A 149 0.10 17.34 -3.60
CA ILE A 149 0.56 16.58 -2.41
C ILE A 149 0.07 17.19 -1.09
N SER A 150 -0.23 18.48 -1.07
CA SER A 150 -0.86 19.15 0.07
C SER A 150 -2.27 18.61 0.37
N VAL A 151 -3.02 18.19 -0.64
CA VAL A 151 -4.34 17.56 -0.48
C VAL A 151 -4.16 16.21 0.21
N MET A 152 -3.19 15.40 -0.24
CA MET A 152 -2.87 14.11 0.37
C MET A 152 -2.38 14.30 1.81
N ALA A 153 -1.48 15.23 2.05
CA ALA A 153 -1.00 15.56 3.39
C ALA A 153 -2.11 16.11 4.30
N GLY A 154 -3.14 16.75 3.72
CA GLY A 154 -4.34 17.19 4.42
C GLY A 154 -5.09 16.03 5.10
N LEU A 155 -5.01 14.82 4.55
CA LEU A 155 -5.57 13.63 5.19
C LEU A 155 -4.84 13.31 6.51
N ALA A 156 -3.51 13.41 6.54
CA ALA A 156 -2.74 13.25 7.78
C ALA A 156 -3.01 14.39 8.78
N LYS A 157 -3.42 15.58 8.31
CA LYS A 157 -3.79 16.71 9.17
C LYS A 157 -5.12 16.49 9.88
N GLN A 158 -6.08 15.86 9.22
CA GLN A 158 -7.43 15.66 9.74
C GLN A 158 -7.61 14.34 10.49
N TYR A 159 -6.85 13.33 10.13
CA TYR A 159 -6.99 11.95 10.61
C TYR A 159 -5.68 11.41 11.13
N GLU A 160 -5.73 10.37 11.95
CA GLU A 160 -4.55 9.63 12.43
C GLU A 160 -4.03 8.67 11.36
N LEU A 161 -3.68 9.21 10.19
CA LEU A 161 -3.18 8.46 9.04
C LEU A 161 -1.70 8.73 8.82
N THR A 162 -0.99 7.74 8.35
CA THR A 162 0.34 7.94 7.77
C THR A 162 0.17 8.21 6.28
N VAL A 163 0.77 9.30 5.78
CA VAL A 163 0.89 9.54 4.34
C VAL A 163 2.36 9.36 3.95
N ARG A 164 2.61 8.36 3.12
CA ARG A 164 3.93 8.03 2.60
C ARG A 164 4.06 8.48 1.16
N PHE A 165 4.96 9.43 0.92
CA PHE A 165 5.34 9.82 -0.43
C PHE A 165 6.48 8.95 -0.94
N VAL A 166 6.32 8.37 -2.12
CA VAL A 166 7.27 7.43 -2.72
C VAL A 166 7.88 8.05 -3.98
N SER A 167 9.20 8.16 -4.01
CA SER A 167 9.93 8.61 -5.20
C SER A 167 10.42 7.41 -6.00
N LEU A 168 10.12 7.39 -7.30
CA LEU A 168 10.62 6.40 -8.24
C LEU A 168 11.84 6.95 -8.98
N PRO A 169 12.99 6.24 -8.99
CA PRO A 169 14.18 6.70 -9.67
C PRO A 169 13.94 7.04 -11.14
N GLY A 170 14.36 8.23 -11.55
CA GLY A 170 14.23 8.73 -12.93
C GLY A 170 12.83 9.17 -13.35
N MET A 171 11.81 9.08 -12.47
CA MET A 171 10.43 9.46 -12.79
C MET A 171 9.85 10.49 -11.82
N SER A 172 10.29 10.50 -10.58
CA SER A 172 9.67 11.30 -9.52
C SER A 172 10.47 12.54 -9.16
N PRO A 173 9.78 13.62 -8.72
CA PRO A 173 10.40 14.71 -7.98
C PRO A 173 11.13 14.21 -6.74
N GLY A 174 12.18 14.92 -6.34
CA GLY A 174 12.92 14.61 -5.12
C GLY A 174 12.14 14.94 -3.84
N ARG A 175 12.58 14.35 -2.73
CA ARG A 175 12.02 14.65 -1.40
C ARG A 175 12.09 16.14 -1.06
N GLU A 176 13.16 16.82 -1.39
CA GLU A 176 13.35 18.26 -1.11
C GLU A 176 12.30 19.11 -1.83
N GLU A 177 11.99 18.75 -3.08
CA GLU A 177 10.98 19.45 -3.86
C GLU A 177 9.59 19.24 -3.26
N ALA A 178 9.26 18.01 -2.85
CA ALA A 178 8.02 17.70 -2.14
C ALA A 178 7.90 18.46 -0.81
N LEU A 179 8.98 18.52 -0.03
CA LEU A 179 9.02 19.29 1.22
C LEU A 179 8.84 20.79 0.98
N SER A 180 9.41 21.34 -0.10
CA SER A 180 9.21 22.74 -0.48
C SER A 180 7.74 23.05 -0.77
N VAL A 181 6.99 22.11 -1.36
CA VAL A 181 5.55 22.29 -1.55
C VAL A 181 4.82 22.17 -0.22
N LEU A 182 5.08 21.11 0.56
CA LEU A 182 4.38 20.83 1.81
C LEU A 182 4.55 21.95 2.86
N SER A 183 5.73 22.56 2.97
CA SER A 183 6.03 23.62 3.92
C SER A 183 5.18 24.88 3.72
N ARG A 184 4.55 25.04 2.56
CA ARG A 184 3.59 26.13 2.30
C ARG A 184 2.21 25.90 2.96
N TYR A 185 1.89 24.64 3.29
CA TYR A 185 0.58 24.21 3.81
C TYR A 185 0.64 23.67 5.24
N ILE A 186 1.80 23.17 5.67
CA ILE A 186 2.02 22.61 7.00
C ILE A 186 3.19 23.35 7.64
N LYS A 187 2.88 24.10 8.70
CA LYS A 187 3.90 24.83 9.45
C LYS A 187 4.68 23.89 10.35
N HIS A 188 5.94 24.21 10.57
CA HIS A 188 6.81 23.42 11.48
C HIS A 188 6.81 21.93 11.18
N LEU A 189 6.91 21.57 9.88
CA LEU A 189 7.10 20.20 9.46
C LEU A 189 8.56 19.83 9.69
N GLU A 190 8.84 19.04 10.73
CA GLU A 190 10.20 18.70 11.16
C GLU A 190 10.42 17.19 11.12
N PRO A 191 11.65 16.73 10.82
CA PRO A 191 11.97 15.32 10.86
C PRO A 191 12.04 14.81 12.30
N ASP A 192 11.46 13.62 12.51
CA ASP A 192 11.55 12.82 13.72
C ASP A 192 11.93 11.39 13.30
N GLY A 193 13.23 11.14 13.12
CA GLY A 193 13.74 9.93 12.47
C GLY A 193 13.33 9.84 11.00
N GLU A 194 12.62 8.78 10.64
CA GLU A 194 12.09 8.57 9.28
C GLU A 194 10.73 9.24 9.04
N VAL A 195 10.12 9.78 10.08
CA VAL A 195 8.81 10.40 10.05
C VAL A 195 8.93 11.91 10.06
N TRP A 196 8.02 12.59 9.41
CA TRP A 196 7.89 14.04 9.47
C TRP A 196 6.63 14.39 10.26
N ARG A 197 6.81 15.20 11.30
CA ARG A 197 5.75 15.60 12.22
C ARG A 197 5.57 17.10 12.25
N SER A 198 4.38 17.52 12.64
CA SER A 198 4.02 18.90 12.94
C SER A 198 2.91 18.87 13.98
N ASN A 199 2.78 19.91 14.79
CA ASN A 199 1.65 20.09 15.68
C ASN A 199 0.32 20.31 14.95
N GLU A 200 0.36 20.54 13.64
CA GLU A 200 -0.83 20.64 12.79
C GLU A 200 -1.30 19.27 12.27
N LEU A 201 -0.51 18.20 12.43
CA LEU A 201 -0.82 16.86 11.94
C LEU A 201 -1.35 15.98 13.08
N ARG A 202 -2.47 15.29 12.85
CA ARG A 202 -2.94 14.21 13.73
C ARG A 202 -2.23 12.89 13.43
N GLY A 203 -1.89 12.67 12.16
CA GLY A 203 -1.05 11.59 11.69
C GLY A 203 0.39 12.02 11.44
N CYS A 204 1.04 11.40 10.45
CA CYS A 204 2.42 11.73 10.09
C CYS A 204 2.67 11.62 8.58
N ILE A 205 3.80 12.16 8.13
CA ILE A 205 4.27 12.07 6.76
C ILE A 205 5.58 11.31 6.74
N THR A 206 5.75 10.42 5.77
CA THR A 206 7.00 9.70 5.53
C THR A 206 7.41 9.81 4.06
N PHE A 207 8.69 9.58 3.79
CA PHE A 207 9.22 9.52 2.43
C PHE A 207 9.94 8.20 2.21
N GLY A 208 9.77 7.61 1.04
CA GLY A 208 10.42 6.37 0.64
C GLY A 208 10.91 6.42 -0.79
N CYS A 209 11.83 5.53 -1.14
CA CYS A 209 12.39 5.43 -2.50
C CYS A 209 11.93 4.21 -3.29
N GLU A 210 11.04 3.38 -2.71
CA GLU A 210 10.47 2.20 -3.37
C GLU A 210 9.03 1.96 -2.92
N ILE A 211 8.20 1.39 -3.79
CA ILE A 211 6.82 0.99 -3.45
C ILE A 211 6.77 -0.13 -2.40
N PRO A 212 7.70 -1.11 -2.38
CA PRO A 212 7.82 -2.05 -1.27
C PRO A 212 8.32 -1.35 0.00
N GLY A 213 7.66 -1.48 1.13
CA GLY A 213 8.16 -0.96 2.40
C GLY A 213 7.19 -0.10 3.19
N ALA A 214 5.92 -0.03 2.78
CA ALA A 214 4.86 0.42 3.67
C ALA A 214 4.90 -0.41 4.96
N PHE A 215 4.51 0.14 6.07
CA PHE A 215 4.51 -0.51 7.38
C PHE A 215 5.90 -0.86 7.97
N GLY A 216 6.97 -0.19 7.55
CA GLY A 216 8.31 -0.53 8.06
C GLY A 216 8.76 -1.93 7.65
N MET A 217 8.38 -2.34 6.45
CA MET A 217 8.78 -3.62 5.84
C MET A 217 10.10 -3.50 5.04
N GLU A 218 10.88 -2.43 5.26
CA GLU A 218 12.21 -2.31 4.68
C GLU A 218 13.07 -3.54 5.05
N GLY A 219 13.74 -4.09 4.04
CA GLY A 219 14.56 -5.31 4.20
C GLY A 219 13.75 -6.59 4.40
N CYS A 220 12.44 -6.61 4.12
CA CYS A 220 11.67 -7.83 4.12
C CYS A 220 12.05 -8.76 2.96
N GLU A 221 11.95 -10.05 3.20
CA GLU A 221 11.98 -11.04 2.13
C GLU A 221 10.69 -10.94 1.31
N THR A 222 10.82 -11.02 -0.03
CA THR A 222 9.65 -11.04 -0.93
C THR A 222 9.53 -12.42 -1.57
N VAL A 223 8.39 -13.05 -1.37
CA VAL A 223 8.04 -14.34 -1.98
C VAL A 223 6.95 -14.12 -3.02
N SER A 224 7.20 -14.60 -4.24
CA SER A 224 6.23 -14.64 -5.32
C SER A 224 6.08 -16.08 -5.82
N PHE A 225 4.86 -16.48 -6.13
CA PHE A 225 4.52 -17.79 -6.65
C PHE A 225 4.21 -17.63 -8.14
N GLY A 226 5.24 -17.59 -8.98
CA GLY A 226 5.14 -17.60 -10.44
C GLY A 226 5.78 -18.86 -11.00
N GLU A 227 5.48 -19.22 -12.25
CA GLU A 227 6.21 -20.28 -12.94
C GLU A 227 7.71 -19.95 -12.91
N GLU A 228 8.52 -20.91 -12.44
CA GLU A 228 9.97 -20.85 -12.61
C GLU A 228 10.24 -20.54 -14.09
N LYS A 229 10.95 -19.44 -14.35
CA LYS A 229 11.55 -19.26 -15.68
C LYS A 229 12.37 -20.52 -15.93
N ARG A 230 11.92 -21.37 -16.83
CA ARG A 230 12.75 -22.43 -17.36
C ARG A 230 13.99 -21.76 -17.97
N GLU A 231 15.06 -21.72 -17.20
CA GLU A 231 16.37 -21.45 -17.74
C GLU A 231 16.67 -22.56 -18.75
N GLY A 232 16.83 -22.18 -19.99
CA GLY A 232 17.39 -23.05 -21.02
C GLY A 232 16.41 -23.49 -22.07
N GLN A 233 16.22 -22.64 -23.07
CA GLN A 233 16.23 -23.13 -24.46
C GLN A 233 16.94 -22.11 -25.35
N PRO A 234 17.86 -22.61 -26.25
CA PRO A 234 18.81 -21.81 -27.02
C PRO A 234 18.14 -20.95 -28.08
#